data_6883905b33b6f42571de4395ddc9dc1d
#
_entry.id   6883905b33b6f42571de4395ddc9dc1d
#
_cell.length_a   1.000
_cell.length_b   1.000
_cell.length_c   1.000
_cell.angle_alpha   90.00
_cell.angle_beta   90.00
_cell.angle_gamma   90.00
#
_symmetry.space_group_name_H-M   'P 1'
#
loop_
_entity.id
_entity.type
_entity.pdbx_description
1 polymer ?
#
loop_
_entity_poly.entity_id
_entity_poly.type
_entity_poly.pdbx_seq_one_letter_code
_entity_poly.pdbx_strand_id
1 'polypeptide(L)'
;MILALMALSCIWPLQFISQLNFHSGLTSIDASWMLALSNAWSQNLVWGKDIIFTYGPLSFLSTRVIINNSAWVLFTFDFYIACSFVWIIYKIIGDMFSWKKSILILLTCFFYKQAMLLSLVFTLQLIVILYLNQYKQEGKYVYVFQAVVFTALIFFIKLNLAFISPLIFVLYIFYLKICKTLSWNASIISILTLLLAILFCSLCFPINIVAYITTGISLISSYGDAVYIYPRTFLEKVLSVIILALFILGVFIF
;
A
#
# COMPACT_ATOMS: atom_id res chain seq x y z
N MET A 1 10.15 22.37 12.52
CA MET A 1 8.90 22.04 13.24
C MET A 1 7.66 22.59 12.54
N ILE A 2 7.53 23.91 12.31
CA ILE A 2 6.34 24.51 11.65
C ILE A 2 6.08 23.91 10.27
N LEU A 3 7.11 23.75 9.43
CA LEU A 3 6.98 23.15 8.11
C LEU A 3 6.44 21.71 8.15
N ALA A 4 6.93 20.90 9.10
CA ALA A 4 6.44 19.52 9.26
C ALA A 4 4.97 19.50 9.68
N LEU A 5 4.53 20.42 10.54
CA LEU A 5 3.14 20.57 10.93
C LEU A 5 2.26 21.01 9.75
N MET A 6 2.74 21.95 8.93
CA MET A 6 2.02 22.38 7.71
C MET A 6 1.93 21.23 6.69
N ALA A 7 3.01 20.47 6.48
CA ALA A 7 3.00 19.32 5.61
C ALA A 7 2.06 18.22 6.10
N LEU A 8 2.04 17.95 7.41
CA LEU A 8 1.09 17.03 8.02
C LEU A 8 -0.36 17.49 7.81
N SER A 9 -0.64 18.77 7.99
CA SER A 9 -1.99 19.31 7.76
C SER A 9 -2.46 19.22 6.31
N CYS A 10 -1.53 19.19 5.36
CA CYS A 10 -1.86 18.97 3.94
C CYS A 10 -2.26 17.54 3.62
N ILE A 11 -1.71 16.56 4.35
CA ILE A 11 -1.94 15.14 4.07
C ILE A 11 -3.04 14.58 4.98
N TRP A 12 -3.04 14.97 6.24
CA TRP A 12 -3.91 14.42 7.28
C TRP A 12 -4.96 15.42 7.77
N PRO A 13 -6.19 15.00 8.03
CA PRO A 13 -6.75 13.66 7.78
C PRO A 13 -7.21 13.49 6.32
N LEU A 14 -7.26 12.24 5.87
CA LEU A 14 -7.96 11.88 4.65
C LEU A 14 -9.47 11.88 4.88
N GLN A 15 -10.23 12.06 3.81
CA GLN A 15 -11.68 11.90 3.86
C GLN A 15 -12.03 10.44 4.17
N PHE A 16 -13.10 10.25 4.94
CA PHE A 16 -13.72 8.95 5.14
C PHE A 16 -15.23 9.06 4.96
N ILE A 17 -15.85 7.95 4.58
CA ILE A 17 -17.27 7.86 4.34
C ILE A 17 -17.90 7.23 5.57
N SER A 18 -18.74 7.98 6.28
CA SER A 18 -19.51 7.45 7.40
C SER A 18 -20.75 6.70 6.89
N GLN A 19 -21.29 5.79 7.70
CA GLN A 19 -22.51 5.06 7.40
C GLN A 19 -23.69 5.99 7.06
N LEU A 20 -23.77 7.15 7.71
CA LEU A 20 -24.81 8.15 7.47
C LEU A 20 -24.78 8.72 6.05
N ASN A 21 -23.61 8.86 5.45
CA ASN A 21 -23.46 9.37 4.09
C ASN A 21 -23.85 8.33 3.02
N PHE A 22 -23.89 7.04 3.37
CA PHE A 22 -24.31 5.97 2.48
C PHE A 22 -25.83 6.00 2.20
N HIS A 23 -26.62 6.45 3.16
CA HIS A 23 -28.09 6.52 3.01
C HIS A 23 -28.55 7.65 2.08
N SER A 24 -27.68 8.62 1.79
CA SER A 24 -28.06 9.83 1.04
C SER A 24 -27.80 9.82 -0.46
N GLY A 25 -27.31 8.71 -1.06
CA GLY A 25 -27.14 8.71 -2.52
C GLY A 25 -26.25 7.65 -3.17
N LEU A 26 -25.62 6.75 -2.42
CA LEU A 26 -24.80 5.70 -3.02
C LEU A 26 -25.62 4.40 -3.21
N THR A 27 -26.42 4.36 -4.27
CA THR A 27 -27.15 3.15 -4.70
C THR A 27 -26.32 2.27 -5.64
N SER A 28 -25.00 2.44 -5.67
CA SER A 28 -24.11 1.69 -6.56
C SER A 28 -23.73 0.31 -5.98
N ILE A 29 -23.47 -0.63 -6.88
CA ILE A 29 -22.94 -1.97 -6.52
C ILE A 29 -21.67 -1.83 -5.66
N ASP A 30 -20.82 -0.83 -5.94
CA ASP A 30 -19.59 -0.58 -5.19
C ASP A 30 -19.86 -0.21 -3.72
N ALA A 31 -20.91 0.53 -3.43
CA ALA A 31 -21.28 0.86 -2.08
C ALA A 31 -21.65 -0.37 -1.25
N SER A 32 -22.36 -1.32 -1.85
CA SER A 32 -22.86 -2.51 -1.16
C SER A 32 -21.74 -3.45 -0.70
N TRP A 33 -20.74 -3.72 -1.55
CA TRP A 33 -19.63 -4.57 -1.14
C TRP A 33 -18.70 -3.89 -0.13
N MET A 34 -18.50 -2.56 -0.24
CA MET A 34 -17.71 -1.80 0.76
C MET A 34 -18.37 -1.89 2.15
N LEU A 35 -19.69 -1.75 2.22
CA LEU A 35 -20.45 -1.91 3.45
C LEU A 35 -20.35 -3.34 3.98
N ALA A 36 -20.50 -4.34 3.12
CA ALA A 36 -20.40 -5.75 3.49
C ALA A 36 -19.03 -6.07 4.10
N LEU A 37 -17.92 -5.62 3.48
CA LEU A 37 -16.56 -5.81 4.01
C LEU A 37 -16.34 -5.10 5.35
N SER A 38 -16.86 -3.88 5.51
CA SER A 38 -16.77 -3.17 6.78
C SER A 38 -17.57 -3.86 7.88
N ASN A 39 -18.75 -4.42 7.55
CA ASN A 39 -19.59 -5.16 8.49
C ASN A 39 -19.02 -6.55 8.85
N ALA A 40 -18.26 -7.16 7.95
CA ALA A 40 -17.62 -8.45 8.15
C ALA A 40 -16.73 -8.50 9.41
N TRP A 41 -16.05 -7.40 9.71
CA TRP A 41 -15.28 -7.25 10.93
C TRP A 41 -16.11 -7.38 12.20
N SER A 42 -17.26 -6.73 12.24
CA SER A 42 -18.17 -6.79 13.40
C SER A 42 -18.80 -8.16 13.58
N GLN A 43 -18.91 -8.93 12.51
CA GLN A 43 -19.45 -10.29 12.50
C GLN A 43 -18.37 -11.38 12.70
N ASN A 44 -17.11 -11.00 12.88
CA ASN A 44 -15.98 -11.92 13.01
C ASN A 44 -15.87 -12.93 11.85
N LEU A 45 -16.26 -12.54 10.64
CA LEU A 45 -16.14 -13.37 9.46
C LEU A 45 -14.66 -13.56 9.08
N VAL A 46 -14.29 -14.78 8.68
CA VAL A 46 -12.91 -15.17 8.40
C VAL A 46 -12.60 -14.99 6.92
N TRP A 47 -11.64 -14.12 6.62
CA TRP A 47 -11.15 -13.93 5.25
C TRP A 47 -10.46 -15.19 4.72
N GLY A 48 -10.76 -15.54 3.47
CA GLY A 48 -10.33 -16.76 2.80
C GLY A 48 -11.25 -17.95 3.02
N LYS A 49 -12.16 -17.90 4.01
CA LYS A 49 -13.12 -18.96 4.32
C LYS A 49 -14.55 -18.48 4.15
N ASP A 50 -14.97 -17.48 4.92
CA ASP A 50 -16.34 -16.94 4.88
C ASP A 50 -16.43 -15.80 3.86
N ILE A 51 -15.30 -15.08 3.64
CA ILE A 51 -15.17 -13.99 2.67
C ILE A 51 -14.09 -14.33 1.65
N ILE A 52 -14.50 -14.43 0.39
CA ILE A 52 -13.60 -14.59 -0.76
C ILE A 52 -13.80 -13.36 -1.64
N PHE A 53 -12.88 -12.40 -1.57
CA PHE A 53 -13.00 -11.15 -2.30
C PHE A 53 -11.61 -10.56 -2.63
N THR A 54 -11.57 -9.59 -3.57
CA THR A 54 -10.33 -8.93 -4.00
C THR A 54 -9.71 -7.99 -2.96
N TYR A 55 -10.39 -7.76 -1.84
CA TYR A 55 -9.94 -6.96 -0.72
C TYR A 55 -9.79 -7.81 0.53
N GLY A 56 -8.74 -7.54 1.29
CA GLY A 56 -8.40 -8.24 2.53
C GLY A 56 -9.05 -7.64 3.79
N PRO A 57 -8.64 -8.15 4.97
CA PRO A 57 -9.22 -7.72 6.24
C PRO A 57 -8.97 -6.24 6.59
N LEU A 58 -7.97 -5.59 6.02
CA LEU A 58 -7.73 -4.15 6.18
C LEU A 58 -8.32 -3.30 5.05
N SER A 59 -9.27 -3.85 4.28
CA SER A 59 -9.94 -3.16 3.17
C SER A 59 -10.53 -1.81 3.54
N PHE A 60 -11.07 -1.65 4.77
CA PHE A 60 -11.66 -0.41 5.25
C PHE A 60 -10.66 0.77 5.26
N LEU A 61 -9.35 0.49 5.34
CA LEU A 61 -8.33 1.53 5.21
C LEU A 61 -8.30 2.14 3.80
N SER A 62 -8.63 1.37 2.77
CA SER A 62 -8.69 1.81 1.37
C SER A 62 -10.07 2.29 0.96
N THR A 63 -11.13 1.56 1.36
CA THR A 63 -12.52 1.92 1.02
C THR A 63 -12.99 3.14 1.80
N ARG A 64 -12.38 3.43 2.94
CA ARG A 64 -12.70 4.56 3.83
C ARG A 64 -14.10 4.48 4.44
N VAL A 65 -14.73 3.31 4.38
CA VAL A 65 -16.06 3.06 4.93
C VAL A 65 -15.95 2.59 6.37
N ILE A 66 -16.61 3.31 7.29
CA ILE A 66 -16.66 2.99 8.71
C ILE A 66 -18.11 2.63 9.07
N ILE A 67 -18.34 1.39 9.51
CA ILE A 67 -19.63 0.99 10.07
C ILE A 67 -19.50 0.85 11.57
N ASN A 68 -18.82 -0.15 12.06
CA ASN A 68 -18.71 -0.44 13.49
C ASN A 68 -17.26 -0.30 13.99
N ASN A 69 -16.34 0.15 13.14
CA ASN A 69 -14.95 0.36 13.50
C ASN A 69 -14.75 1.76 14.08
N SER A 70 -13.82 1.86 15.01
CA SER A 70 -13.45 3.15 15.56
C SER A 70 -12.82 4.06 14.49
N ALA A 71 -13.35 5.25 14.31
CA ALA A 71 -12.76 6.29 13.46
C ALA A 71 -11.28 6.56 13.82
N TRP A 72 -10.91 6.33 15.07
CA TRP A 72 -9.54 6.48 15.56
C TRP A 72 -8.54 5.59 14.82
N VAL A 73 -8.95 4.39 14.37
CA VAL A 73 -8.07 3.50 13.60
C VAL A 73 -7.69 4.16 12.27
N LEU A 74 -8.64 4.76 11.56
CA LEU A 74 -8.36 5.49 10.33
C LEU A 74 -7.52 6.74 10.59
N PHE A 75 -7.83 7.51 11.64
CA PHE A 75 -7.04 8.68 12.00
C PHE A 75 -5.59 8.31 12.34
N THR A 76 -5.39 7.25 13.12
CA THR A 76 -4.04 6.78 13.49
C THR A 76 -3.28 6.30 12.25
N PHE A 77 -3.93 5.56 11.37
CA PHE A 77 -3.36 5.09 10.13
C PHE A 77 -2.97 6.26 9.21
N ASP A 78 -3.86 7.22 9.00
CA ASP A 78 -3.59 8.41 8.18
C ASP A 78 -2.45 9.24 8.76
N PHE A 79 -2.42 9.41 10.09
CA PHE A 79 -1.35 10.11 10.78
C PHE A 79 -0.01 9.41 10.58
N TYR A 80 0.02 8.08 10.73
CA TYR A 80 1.23 7.29 10.51
C TYR A 80 1.76 7.43 9.08
N ILE A 81 0.88 7.34 8.07
CA ILE A 81 1.26 7.52 6.67
C ILE A 81 1.76 8.94 6.43
N ALA A 82 1.05 9.96 6.92
CA ALA A 82 1.44 11.35 6.75
C ALA A 82 2.82 11.63 7.36
N CYS A 83 3.06 11.17 8.60
CA CYS A 83 4.36 11.29 9.24
C CYS A 83 5.47 10.56 8.45
N SER A 84 5.20 9.33 8.04
CA SER A 84 6.15 8.51 7.27
C SER A 84 6.50 9.16 5.94
N PHE A 85 5.49 9.67 5.22
CA PHE A 85 5.69 10.31 3.94
C PHE A 85 6.47 11.63 4.07
N VAL A 86 6.05 12.50 4.99
CA VAL A 86 6.77 13.77 5.25
C VAL A 86 8.21 13.52 5.63
N TRP A 87 8.46 12.50 6.47
CA TRP A 87 9.81 12.14 6.89
C TRP A 87 10.67 11.66 5.72
N ILE A 88 10.15 10.75 4.88
CA ILE A 88 10.94 10.23 3.75
C ILE A 88 11.21 11.31 2.70
N ILE A 89 10.22 12.16 2.40
CA ILE A 89 10.42 13.29 1.47
C ILE A 89 11.43 14.31 2.03
N TYR A 90 11.35 14.60 3.32
CA TYR A 90 12.34 15.48 3.97
C TYR A 90 13.77 14.94 3.82
N LYS A 91 13.94 13.62 3.92
CA LYS A 91 15.23 12.95 3.74
C LYS A 91 15.72 13.00 2.29
N ILE A 92 14.85 12.70 1.33
CA ILE A 92 15.19 12.68 -0.10
C ILE A 92 15.59 14.07 -0.61
N ILE A 93 14.90 15.12 -0.16
CA ILE A 93 15.18 16.49 -0.61
C ILE A 93 16.54 16.99 -0.12
N GLY A 94 17.11 16.37 0.94
CA GLY A 94 18.48 16.64 1.41
C GLY A 94 18.75 18.10 1.81
N ASP A 95 19.90 18.66 1.44
CA ASP A 95 20.40 19.97 1.88
C ASP A 95 20.09 21.12 0.92
N MET A 96 18.90 21.15 0.35
CA MET A 96 18.45 22.27 -0.46
C MET A 96 18.24 23.55 0.39
N PHE A 97 18.33 24.73 -0.24
CA PHE A 97 17.99 26.02 0.42
C PHE A 97 16.62 25.96 1.10
N SER A 98 16.54 26.43 2.34
CA SER A 98 15.41 26.21 3.24
C SER A 98 14.04 26.58 2.66
N TRP A 99 13.91 27.68 1.96
CA TRP A 99 12.63 28.12 1.37
C TRP A 99 12.19 27.27 0.16
N LYS A 100 13.14 26.88 -0.73
CA LYS A 100 12.86 25.98 -1.87
C LYS A 100 12.45 24.61 -1.38
N LYS A 101 13.14 24.08 -0.35
CA LYS A 101 12.81 22.83 0.33
C LYS A 101 11.38 22.87 0.88
N SER A 102 11.01 23.98 1.52
CA SER A 102 9.68 24.19 2.08
C SER A 102 8.59 24.12 1.03
N ILE A 103 8.75 24.85 -0.06
CA ILE A 103 7.79 24.86 -1.18
C ILE A 103 7.68 23.46 -1.79
N LEU A 104 8.81 22.80 -2.04
CA LEU A 104 8.82 21.47 -2.65
C LEU A 104 8.12 20.42 -1.78
N ILE A 105 8.36 20.46 -0.45
CA ILE A 105 7.66 19.57 0.48
C ILE A 105 6.15 19.83 0.44
N LEU A 106 5.71 21.08 0.51
CA LEU A 106 4.28 21.42 0.50
C LEU A 106 3.61 20.98 -0.81
N LEU A 107 4.23 21.25 -1.97
CA LEU A 107 3.72 20.81 -3.25
C LEU A 107 3.63 19.27 -3.34
N THR A 108 4.69 18.59 -2.93
CA THR A 108 4.73 17.12 -2.94
C THR A 108 3.64 16.55 -2.05
N CYS A 109 3.45 17.10 -0.85
CA CYS A 109 2.39 16.68 0.07
C CYS A 109 0.98 16.94 -0.50
N PHE A 110 0.77 18.07 -1.17
CA PHE A 110 -0.50 18.38 -1.81
C PHE A 110 -0.85 17.38 -2.92
N PHE A 111 0.08 17.13 -3.85
CA PHE A 111 -0.13 16.14 -4.91
C PHE A 111 -0.28 14.73 -4.36
N TYR A 112 0.46 14.40 -3.31
CA TYR A 112 0.38 13.11 -2.66
C TYR A 112 -1.00 12.87 -2.04
N LYS A 113 -1.61 13.87 -1.40
CA LYS A 113 -2.97 13.75 -0.88
C LYS A 113 -3.97 13.40 -1.98
N GLN A 114 -3.86 14.03 -3.14
CA GLN A 114 -4.71 13.72 -4.28
C GLN A 114 -4.49 12.29 -4.78
N ALA A 115 -3.23 11.85 -4.88
CA ALA A 115 -2.91 10.48 -5.26
C ALA A 115 -3.46 9.44 -4.27
N MET A 116 -3.39 9.71 -2.98
CA MET A 116 -3.95 8.84 -1.94
C MET A 116 -5.47 8.70 -2.04
N LEU A 117 -6.18 9.79 -2.34
CA LEU A 117 -7.63 9.76 -2.54
C LEU A 117 -8.02 8.94 -3.78
N LEU A 118 -7.17 8.96 -4.83
CA LEU A 118 -7.40 8.18 -6.05
C LEU A 118 -7.04 6.70 -5.87
N SER A 119 -5.91 6.41 -5.23
CA SER A 119 -5.46 5.03 -5.01
C SER A 119 -4.45 4.92 -3.86
N LEU A 120 -4.98 4.72 -2.65
CA LEU A 120 -4.17 4.55 -1.44
C LEU A 120 -3.08 3.47 -1.62
N VAL A 121 -3.44 2.32 -2.19
CA VAL A 121 -2.55 1.14 -2.20
C VAL A 121 -1.33 1.36 -3.11
N PHE A 122 -1.50 1.98 -4.27
CA PHE A 122 -0.37 2.35 -5.13
C PHE A 122 0.53 3.40 -4.48
N THR A 123 -0.07 4.30 -3.71
CA THR A 123 0.67 5.32 -2.98
C THR A 123 1.50 4.71 -1.84
N LEU A 124 0.95 3.72 -1.13
CA LEU A 124 1.70 2.94 -0.14
C LEU A 124 2.86 2.18 -0.80
N GLN A 125 2.65 1.62 -1.99
CA GLN A 125 3.70 0.95 -2.74
C GLN A 125 4.83 1.91 -3.12
N LEU A 126 4.51 3.14 -3.51
CA LEU A 126 5.52 4.18 -3.74
C LEU A 126 6.33 4.47 -2.47
N ILE A 127 5.68 4.57 -1.30
CA ILE A 127 6.39 4.76 -0.03
C ILE A 127 7.38 3.62 0.22
N VAL A 128 7.01 2.36 -0.02
CA VAL A 128 7.92 1.20 0.11
C VAL A 128 9.19 1.42 -0.71
N ILE A 129 9.02 1.79 -1.98
CA ILE A 129 10.15 2.02 -2.90
C ILE A 129 11.02 3.19 -2.40
N LEU A 130 10.43 4.30 -1.96
CA LEU A 130 11.15 5.45 -1.45
C LEU A 130 11.98 5.09 -0.20
N TYR A 131 11.43 4.29 0.71
CA TYR A 131 12.17 3.81 1.87
C TYR A 131 13.35 2.91 1.50
N LEU A 132 13.15 1.97 0.57
CA LEU A 132 14.22 1.10 0.11
C LEU A 132 15.31 1.88 -0.64
N ASN A 133 14.94 2.90 -1.42
CA ASN A 133 15.90 3.79 -2.05
C ASN A 133 16.69 4.61 -1.02
N GLN A 134 16.04 5.11 0.02
CA GLN A 134 16.73 5.82 1.10
C GLN A 134 17.68 4.91 1.88
N TYR A 135 17.33 3.63 2.06
CA TYR A 135 18.27 2.65 2.59
C TYR A 135 19.52 2.52 1.71
N LYS A 136 19.37 2.48 0.39
CA LYS A 136 20.50 2.45 -0.56
C LYS A 136 21.47 3.61 -0.34
N GLN A 137 20.95 4.78 0.03
CA GLN A 137 21.74 6.00 0.23
C GLN A 137 22.39 6.07 1.63
N GLU A 138 21.63 5.76 2.68
CA GLU A 138 22.10 5.97 4.08
C GLU A 138 22.53 4.67 4.80
N GLY A 139 22.16 3.49 4.31
CA GLY A 139 22.48 2.20 4.95
C GLY A 139 21.75 1.92 6.28
N LYS A 140 20.73 2.72 6.65
CA LYS A 140 20.04 2.60 7.94
C LYS A 140 18.88 1.61 7.88
N TYR A 141 18.93 0.54 8.67
CA TYR A 141 17.91 -0.52 8.68
C TYR A 141 16.47 -0.05 9.02
N VAL A 142 16.32 1.10 9.66
CA VAL A 142 14.99 1.69 9.92
C VAL A 142 14.18 1.86 8.64
N TYR A 143 14.82 2.14 7.51
CA TYR A 143 14.14 2.28 6.22
C TYR A 143 13.62 0.93 5.69
N VAL A 144 14.43 -0.14 5.84
CA VAL A 144 13.97 -1.50 5.49
C VAL A 144 12.80 -1.91 6.39
N PHE A 145 12.88 -1.63 7.69
CA PHE A 145 11.80 -1.92 8.62
C PHE A 145 10.49 -1.21 8.24
N GLN A 146 10.56 0.08 7.90
CA GLN A 146 9.38 0.83 7.43
C GLN A 146 8.83 0.25 6.12
N ALA A 147 9.69 -0.13 5.19
CA ALA A 147 9.28 -0.80 3.96
C ALA A 147 8.57 -2.14 4.24
N VAL A 148 9.04 -2.93 5.21
CA VAL A 148 8.38 -4.17 5.67
C VAL A 148 6.98 -3.87 6.20
N VAL A 149 6.84 -2.87 7.08
CA VAL A 149 5.53 -2.50 7.66
C VAL A 149 4.54 -2.13 6.56
N PHE A 150 4.92 -1.26 5.62
CA PHE A 150 4.03 -0.87 4.53
C PHE A 150 3.71 -2.03 3.58
N THR A 151 4.67 -2.89 3.28
CA THR A 151 4.44 -4.09 2.45
C THR A 151 3.45 -5.04 3.12
N ALA A 152 3.59 -5.27 4.43
CA ALA A 152 2.66 -6.09 5.20
C ALA A 152 1.25 -5.46 5.24
N LEU A 153 1.12 -4.15 5.40
CA LEU A 153 -0.17 -3.45 5.35
C LEU A 153 -0.84 -3.63 3.98
N ILE A 154 -0.10 -3.45 2.88
CA ILE A 154 -0.62 -3.63 1.51
C ILE A 154 -1.15 -5.05 1.32
N PHE A 155 -0.43 -6.06 1.85
CA PHE A 155 -0.83 -7.47 1.77
C PHE A 155 -2.24 -7.71 2.32
N PHE A 156 -2.61 -7.06 3.43
CA PHE A 156 -3.91 -7.22 4.06
C PHE A 156 -4.99 -6.24 3.58
N ILE A 157 -4.63 -5.22 2.79
CA ILE A 157 -5.61 -4.27 2.22
C ILE A 157 -6.23 -4.83 0.94
N LYS A 158 -5.41 -5.30 -0.01
CA LYS A 158 -5.89 -5.67 -1.36
C LYS A 158 -5.17 -6.89 -1.89
N LEU A 159 -5.93 -7.93 -2.22
CA LEU A 159 -5.43 -9.27 -2.54
C LEU A 159 -4.48 -9.30 -3.76
N ASN A 160 -4.80 -8.62 -4.86
CA ASN A 160 -3.92 -8.59 -6.04
C ASN A 160 -2.55 -7.98 -5.71
N LEU A 161 -2.51 -7.00 -4.82
CA LEU A 161 -1.26 -6.38 -4.39
C LEU A 161 -0.59 -7.13 -3.24
N ALA A 162 -1.31 -8.06 -2.60
CA ALA A 162 -0.74 -8.99 -1.63
C ALA A 162 0.35 -9.87 -2.23
N PHE A 163 0.30 -10.15 -3.52
CA PHE A 163 1.37 -10.88 -4.22
C PHE A 163 2.42 -9.94 -4.82
N ILE A 164 1.98 -8.83 -5.42
CA ILE A 164 2.86 -7.90 -6.14
C ILE A 164 3.78 -7.14 -5.17
N SER A 165 3.26 -6.67 -4.04
CA SER A 165 4.04 -5.84 -3.12
C SER A 165 5.19 -6.60 -2.44
N PRO A 166 4.99 -7.80 -1.88
CA PRO A 166 6.12 -8.61 -1.39
C PRO A 166 7.12 -8.99 -2.49
N LEU A 167 6.64 -9.26 -3.71
CA LEU A 167 7.52 -9.54 -4.85
C LEU A 167 8.42 -8.35 -5.16
N ILE A 168 7.86 -7.13 -5.26
CA ILE A 168 8.63 -5.90 -5.47
C ILE A 168 9.63 -5.70 -4.34
N PHE A 169 9.22 -5.90 -3.07
CA PHE A 169 10.12 -5.81 -1.92
C PHE A 169 11.30 -6.78 -2.07
N VAL A 170 11.04 -8.06 -2.35
CA VAL A 170 12.08 -9.08 -2.50
C VAL A 170 13.02 -8.75 -3.66
N LEU A 171 12.47 -8.37 -4.82
CA LEU A 171 13.28 -7.97 -5.99
C LEU A 171 14.17 -6.76 -5.65
N TYR A 172 13.66 -5.80 -4.89
CA TYR A 172 14.45 -4.64 -4.48
C TYR A 172 15.55 -5.02 -3.48
N ILE A 173 15.29 -5.92 -2.53
CA ILE A 173 16.32 -6.48 -1.63
C ILE A 173 17.44 -7.18 -2.43
N PHE A 174 17.10 -7.97 -3.45
CA PHE A 174 18.09 -8.56 -4.35
C PHE A 174 18.87 -7.50 -5.12
N TYR A 175 18.22 -6.46 -5.61
CA TYR A 175 18.88 -5.33 -6.25
C TYR A 175 19.89 -4.64 -5.32
N LEU A 176 19.52 -4.35 -4.07
CA LEU A 176 20.44 -3.80 -3.06
C LEU A 176 21.64 -4.73 -2.81
N LYS A 177 21.42 -6.03 -2.89
CA LYS A 177 22.49 -7.02 -2.78
C LYS A 177 23.43 -6.99 -3.98
N ILE A 178 22.91 -6.89 -5.20
CA ILE A 178 23.71 -6.77 -6.42
C ILE A 178 24.56 -5.47 -6.37
N CYS A 179 23.97 -4.38 -5.92
CA CYS A 179 24.66 -3.11 -5.70
C CYS A 179 25.68 -3.13 -4.54
N LYS A 180 25.85 -4.27 -3.84
CA LYS A 180 26.74 -4.45 -2.67
C LYS A 180 26.42 -3.52 -1.48
N THR A 181 25.24 -2.91 -1.45
CA THR A 181 24.79 -2.07 -0.34
C THR A 181 24.21 -2.90 0.81
N LEU A 182 23.81 -4.15 0.54
CA LEU A 182 23.26 -5.07 1.54
C LEU A 182 24.07 -6.39 1.56
N SER A 183 24.37 -6.92 2.75
CA SER A 183 25.01 -8.22 2.90
C SER A 183 24.02 -9.37 2.68
N TRP A 184 24.51 -10.60 2.41
CA TRP A 184 23.64 -11.79 2.28
C TRP A 184 22.79 -12.03 3.51
N ASN A 185 23.40 -11.97 4.69
CA ASN A 185 22.70 -12.19 5.96
C ASN A 185 21.60 -11.15 6.18
N ALA A 186 21.89 -9.87 5.88
CA ALA A 186 20.92 -8.79 6.01
C ALA A 186 19.77 -8.91 4.99
N SER A 187 20.05 -9.41 3.77
CA SER A 187 19.01 -9.69 2.77
C SER A 187 18.06 -10.78 3.26
N ILE A 188 18.60 -11.89 3.75
CA ILE A 188 17.81 -13.00 4.32
C ILE A 188 16.99 -12.52 5.53
N ILE A 189 17.60 -11.79 6.44
CA ILE A 189 16.93 -11.24 7.63
C ILE A 189 15.77 -10.32 7.18
N SER A 190 15.97 -9.45 6.19
CA SER A 190 14.92 -8.56 5.70
C SER A 190 13.71 -9.33 5.14
N ILE A 191 13.94 -10.38 4.37
CA ILE A 191 12.88 -11.23 3.81
C ILE A 191 12.18 -12.01 4.93
N LEU A 192 12.94 -12.59 5.87
CA LEU A 192 12.36 -13.27 7.03
C LEU A 192 11.53 -12.33 7.89
N THR A 193 11.98 -11.09 8.09
CA THR A 193 11.24 -10.06 8.83
C THR A 193 9.89 -9.76 8.16
N LEU A 194 9.86 -9.68 6.82
CA LEU A 194 8.60 -9.51 6.09
C LEU A 194 7.66 -10.70 6.28
N LEU A 195 8.18 -11.92 6.15
CA LEU A 195 7.37 -13.15 6.36
C LEU A 195 6.82 -13.20 7.78
N LEU A 196 7.66 -12.92 8.78
CA LEU A 196 7.24 -12.88 10.19
C LEU A 196 6.19 -11.78 10.44
N ALA A 197 6.34 -10.60 9.82
CA ALA A 197 5.35 -9.53 9.93
C ALA A 197 3.99 -9.95 9.35
N ILE A 198 3.97 -10.60 8.18
CA ILE A 198 2.74 -11.12 7.57
C ILE A 198 2.13 -12.21 8.46
N LEU A 199 2.91 -13.15 8.96
CA LEU A 199 2.43 -14.21 9.86
C LEU A 199 1.88 -13.63 11.16
N PHE A 200 2.60 -12.72 11.79
CA PHE A 200 2.15 -12.06 13.01
C PHE A 200 0.82 -11.32 12.80
N CYS A 201 0.71 -10.51 11.74
CA CYS A 201 -0.54 -9.84 11.41
C CYS A 201 -1.68 -10.84 11.11
N SER A 202 -1.39 -11.99 10.49
CA SER A 202 -2.41 -13.01 10.23
C SER A 202 -2.95 -13.66 11.51
N LEU A 203 -2.21 -13.63 12.61
CA LEU A 203 -2.69 -14.06 13.92
C LEU A 203 -3.57 -12.99 14.60
N CYS A 204 -3.38 -11.73 14.25
CA CYS A 204 -4.14 -10.61 14.81
C CYS A 204 -5.47 -10.35 14.07
N PHE A 205 -5.61 -10.83 12.84
CA PHE A 205 -6.78 -10.60 12.00
C PHE A 205 -7.61 -11.88 11.85
N PRO A 206 -8.93 -11.77 11.63
CA PRO A 206 -9.80 -12.92 11.35
C PRO A 206 -9.54 -13.42 9.91
N ILE A 207 -8.42 -14.11 9.69
CA ILE A 207 -7.99 -14.58 8.37
C ILE A 207 -7.46 -16.02 8.45
N ASN A 208 -7.90 -16.86 7.52
CA ASN A 208 -7.21 -18.11 7.21
C ASN A 208 -6.21 -17.85 6.09
N ILE A 209 -4.94 -17.65 6.43
CA ILE A 209 -3.90 -17.19 5.48
C ILE A 209 -3.74 -18.17 4.31
N VAL A 210 -3.81 -19.48 4.54
CA VAL A 210 -3.68 -20.48 3.48
C VAL A 210 -4.86 -20.41 2.52
N ALA A 211 -6.08 -20.41 3.04
CA ALA A 211 -7.28 -20.27 2.23
C ALA A 211 -7.31 -18.90 1.50
N TYR A 212 -6.92 -17.82 2.18
CA TYR A 212 -6.85 -16.48 1.58
C TYR A 212 -5.91 -16.43 0.36
N ILE A 213 -4.74 -17.08 0.45
CA ILE A 213 -3.81 -17.15 -0.67
C ILE A 213 -4.35 -18.06 -1.78
N THR A 214 -4.82 -19.27 -1.47
CA THR A 214 -5.28 -20.24 -2.48
C THR A 214 -6.53 -19.77 -3.21
N THR A 215 -7.56 -19.31 -2.50
CA THR A 215 -8.76 -18.74 -3.10
C THR A 215 -8.47 -17.44 -3.82
N GLY A 216 -7.49 -16.66 -3.31
CA GLY A 216 -7.03 -15.43 -3.94
C GLY A 216 -6.44 -15.63 -5.33
N ILE A 217 -5.60 -16.65 -5.49
CA ILE A 217 -5.01 -16.98 -6.80
C ILE A 217 -6.12 -17.37 -7.79
N SER A 218 -7.05 -18.24 -7.38
CA SER A 218 -8.17 -18.64 -8.25
C SER A 218 -9.09 -17.46 -8.59
N LEU A 219 -9.33 -16.55 -7.65
CA LEU A 219 -10.14 -15.36 -7.87
C LEU A 219 -9.47 -14.39 -8.87
N ILE A 220 -8.16 -14.16 -8.74
CA ILE A 220 -7.43 -13.26 -9.65
C ILE A 220 -7.44 -13.82 -11.08
N SER A 221 -7.27 -15.14 -11.26
CA SER A 221 -7.32 -15.76 -12.58
C SER A 221 -8.72 -15.63 -13.21
N SER A 222 -9.78 -15.95 -12.46
CA SER A 222 -11.17 -15.86 -12.92
C SER A 222 -11.63 -14.42 -13.17
N TYR A 223 -11.14 -13.45 -12.37
CA TYR A 223 -11.48 -12.04 -12.53
C TYR A 223 -10.88 -11.46 -13.83
N GLY A 224 -9.68 -11.92 -14.20
CA GLY A 224 -9.07 -11.60 -15.50
C GLY A 224 -9.98 -11.98 -16.67
N ASP A 225 -10.58 -13.15 -16.62
CA ASP A 225 -11.47 -13.66 -17.65
C ASP A 225 -12.83 -12.92 -17.66
N ALA A 226 -13.38 -12.60 -16.49
CA ALA A 226 -14.67 -11.92 -16.34
C ALA A 226 -14.65 -10.44 -16.77
N VAL A 227 -13.53 -9.75 -16.58
CA VAL A 227 -13.35 -8.32 -16.95
C VAL A 227 -12.89 -8.16 -18.39
N TYR A 228 -12.54 -9.25 -19.06
CA TYR A 228 -12.04 -9.25 -20.42
C TYR A 228 -13.19 -9.08 -21.43
N ILE A 229 -13.63 -7.84 -21.60
CA ILE A 229 -14.78 -7.52 -22.50
C ILE A 229 -14.36 -7.52 -23.98
N TYR A 230 -13.10 -7.28 -24.28
CA TYR A 230 -12.57 -7.27 -25.66
C TYR A 230 -11.25 -8.04 -25.79
N PRO A 231 -11.09 -8.84 -26.86
CA PRO A 231 -9.80 -9.47 -27.12
C PRO A 231 -8.74 -8.39 -27.38
N ARG A 232 -7.77 -8.28 -26.48
CA ARG A 232 -6.65 -7.36 -26.67
C ARG A 232 -5.88 -7.78 -27.91
N THR A 233 -5.66 -6.84 -28.81
CA THR A 233 -4.80 -7.05 -29.96
C THR A 233 -3.39 -7.43 -29.51
N PHE A 234 -2.64 -8.14 -30.36
CA PHE A 234 -1.25 -8.50 -30.05
C PHE A 234 -0.43 -7.25 -29.66
N LEU A 235 -0.66 -6.14 -30.38
CA LEU A 235 0.00 -4.86 -30.13
C LEU A 235 -0.24 -4.32 -28.72
N GLU A 236 -1.49 -4.39 -28.22
CA GLU A 236 -1.84 -3.93 -26.88
C GLU A 236 -1.19 -4.78 -25.79
N LYS A 237 -1.07 -6.10 -26.01
CA LYS A 237 -0.33 -6.99 -25.09
C LYS A 237 1.14 -6.63 -25.03
N VAL A 238 1.77 -6.42 -26.19
CA VAL A 238 3.19 -6.01 -26.28
C VAL A 238 3.41 -4.66 -25.62
N LEU A 239 2.57 -3.66 -25.89
CA LEU A 239 2.64 -2.34 -25.26
C LEU A 239 2.50 -2.43 -23.73
N SER A 240 1.57 -3.24 -23.24
CA SER A 240 1.39 -3.43 -21.80
C SER A 240 2.63 -4.00 -21.12
N VAL A 241 3.28 -4.98 -21.77
CA VAL A 241 4.54 -5.58 -21.29
C VAL A 241 5.68 -4.55 -21.32
N ILE A 242 5.79 -3.76 -22.40
CA ILE A 242 6.81 -2.70 -22.53
C ILE A 242 6.61 -1.65 -21.44
N ILE A 243 5.38 -1.17 -21.22
CA ILE A 243 5.08 -0.18 -20.18
C ILE A 243 5.43 -0.71 -18.80
N LEU A 244 5.08 -1.97 -18.50
CA LEU A 244 5.44 -2.62 -17.25
C LEU A 244 6.97 -2.74 -17.10
N ALA A 245 7.67 -3.15 -18.16
CA ALA A 245 9.13 -3.25 -18.15
C ALA A 245 9.80 -1.88 -17.93
N LEU A 246 9.31 -0.83 -18.60
CA LEU A 246 9.81 0.54 -18.41
C LEU A 246 9.52 1.06 -17.01
N PHE A 247 8.36 0.75 -16.44
CA PHE A 247 8.04 1.09 -15.05
C PHE A 247 9.00 0.41 -14.06
N ILE A 248 9.22 -0.90 -14.23
CA ILE A 248 10.16 -1.67 -13.40
C ILE A 248 11.58 -1.10 -13.55
N LEU A 249 12.06 -0.86 -14.77
CA LEU A 249 13.37 -0.25 -15.00
C LEU A 249 13.48 1.13 -14.37
N GLY A 250 12.45 1.98 -14.48
CA GLY A 250 12.42 3.29 -13.85
C GLY A 250 12.59 3.23 -12.33
N VAL A 251 11.98 2.23 -11.67
CA VAL A 251 12.12 2.01 -10.21
C VAL A 251 13.57 1.69 -9.81
N PHE A 252 14.37 1.07 -10.70
CA PHE A 252 15.75 0.69 -10.41
C PHE A 252 16.80 1.73 -10.85
N ILE A 253 16.45 2.68 -11.72
CA ILE A 253 17.36 3.72 -12.20
C ILE A 253 17.36 4.94 -11.26
N PHE A 254 16.23 5.29 -10.68
CA PHE A 254 16.06 6.38 -9.70
C PHE A 254 16.15 5.87 -8.27
#